data_43d4c604c406048d3c856c5203e1f70e
#
_entry.id   43d4c604c406048d3c856c5203e1f70e
#
_cell.length_a   1.000
_cell.length_b   1.000
_cell.length_c   1.000
_cell.angle_alpha   90.00
_cell.angle_beta   90.00
_cell.angle_gamma   90.00
#
_symmetry.space_group_name_H-M   'P 1'
#
loop_
_entity.id
_entity.type
_entity.pdbx_description
1 polymer ?
#
loop_
_entity_poly.entity_id
_entity_poly.type
_entity_poly.pdbx_seq_one_letter_code
_entity_poly.pdbx_strand_id
1 'polypeptide(L)'
;MPIIKSAKKAVRGSLRKKAFNDRRKRVMKEVIKKIEKVSKTDKKEAEKMLSSAYQAIDKAAKKGVIKKNNAARKKSRLAKLGK
;
A
#
# COMPACT_ATOMS: atom_id res chain seq x y z
N MET A 1 31.09 23.67 7.06
CA MET A 1 31.13 22.40 7.80
C MET A 1 30.64 21.29 6.89
N PRO A 2 31.47 20.27 6.60
CA PRO A 2 31.06 19.17 5.72
C PRO A 2 29.87 18.37 6.29
N ILE A 3 29.71 18.36 7.59
CA ILE A 3 28.63 17.65 8.30
C ILE A 3 27.26 18.21 7.90
N ILE A 4 27.15 19.53 7.69
CA ILE A 4 25.89 20.19 7.33
C ILE A 4 25.41 19.75 5.93
N LYS A 5 26.34 19.68 4.98
CA LYS A 5 26.03 19.25 3.61
C LYS A 5 25.59 17.78 3.57
N SER A 6 26.27 16.91 4.31
CA SER A 6 25.90 15.49 4.42
C SER A 6 24.54 15.33 5.06
N ALA A 7 24.25 16.09 6.12
CA ALA A 7 22.98 16.06 6.81
C ALA A 7 21.83 16.51 5.88
N LYS A 8 22.04 17.57 5.11
CA LYS A 8 21.04 18.05 4.14
C LYS A 8 20.74 16.99 3.09
N LYS A 9 21.76 16.33 2.56
CA LYS A 9 21.61 15.27 1.57
C LYS A 9 20.85 14.08 2.17
N ALA A 10 21.17 13.68 3.39
CA ALA A 10 20.48 12.60 4.09
C ALA A 10 19.01 12.94 4.35
N VAL A 11 18.69 14.17 4.74
CA VAL A 11 17.32 14.64 4.95
C VAL A 11 16.54 14.60 3.65
N ARG A 12 17.12 15.06 2.54
CA ARG A 12 16.47 15.01 1.22
C ARG A 12 16.16 13.57 0.81
N GLY A 13 17.12 12.66 0.99
CA GLY A 13 16.92 11.24 0.71
C GLY A 13 15.82 10.63 1.57
N SER A 14 15.81 10.96 2.85
CA SER A 14 14.78 10.52 3.80
C SER A 14 13.39 11.03 3.41
N LEU A 15 13.28 12.30 3.02
CA LEU A 15 12.02 12.90 2.57
C LEU A 15 11.50 12.24 1.29
N ARG A 16 12.39 11.93 0.35
CA ARG A 16 12.01 11.21 -0.88
C ARG A 16 11.47 9.81 -0.56
N LYS A 17 12.15 9.07 0.28
CA LYS A 17 11.71 7.73 0.70
C LYS A 17 10.34 7.81 1.38
N LYS A 18 10.16 8.77 2.26
CA LYS A 18 8.90 8.99 2.96
C LYS A 18 7.77 9.30 1.97
N ALA A 19 8.02 10.17 0.99
CA ALA A 19 7.04 10.53 -0.03
C ALA A 19 6.62 9.30 -0.85
N PHE A 20 7.57 8.47 -1.28
CA PHE A 20 7.27 7.23 -1.99
C PHE A 20 6.49 6.24 -1.14
N ASN A 21 6.87 6.09 0.13
CA ASN A 21 6.19 5.19 1.06
C ASN A 21 4.76 5.65 1.34
N ASP A 22 4.57 6.95 1.54
CA ASP A 22 3.26 7.55 1.77
C ASP A 22 2.35 7.37 0.55
N ARG A 23 2.90 7.53 -0.66
CA ARG A 23 2.17 7.31 -1.90
C ARG A 23 1.72 5.86 -2.03
N ARG A 24 2.59 4.90 -1.74
CA ARG A 24 2.26 3.48 -1.77
C ARG A 24 1.19 3.12 -0.76
N LYS A 25 1.29 3.65 0.45
CA LYS A 25 0.25 3.47 1.49
C LYS A 25 -1.09 4.03 1.02
N ARG A 26 -1.07 5.21 0.42
CA ARG A 26 -2.28 5.88 -0.09
C ARG A 26 -2.95 5.04 -1.18
N VAL A 27 -2.18 4.60 -2.17
CA VAL A 27 -2.69 3.77 -3.27
C VAL A 27 -3.29 2.48 -2.71
N MET A 28 -2.59 1.82 -1.80
CA MET A 28 -3.08 0.59 -1.16
C MET A 28 -4.39 0.83 -0.43
N LYS A 29 -4.48 1.88 0.38
CA LYS A 29 -5.69 2.23 1.13
C LYS A 29 -6.85 2.57 0.21
N GLU A 30 -6.60 3.32 -0.86
CA GLU A 30 -7.61 3.69 -1.86
C GLU A 30 -8.18 2.46 -2.55
N VAL A 31 -7.33 1.53 -2.96
CA VAL A 31 -7.76 0.28 -3.60
C VAL A 31 -8.60 -0.56 -2.65
N ILE A 32 -8.18 -0.67 -1.39
CA ILE A 32 -8.92 -1.42 -0.36
C ILE A 32 -10.31 -0.78 -0.14
N LYS A 33 -10.38 0.53 -0.01
CA LYS A 33 -11.65 1.25 0.15
C LYS A 33 -12.57 1.05 -1.05
N LYS A 34 -12.03 1.10 -2.26
CA LYS A 34 -12.79 0.86 -3.49
C LYS A 34 -13.40 -0.54 -3.48
N ILE A 35 -12.62 -1.54 -3.12
CA ILE A 35 -13.10 -2.93 -3.07
C ILE A 35 -14.18 -3.08 -2.01
N GLU A 36 -14.01 -2.51 -0.84
CA GLU A 36 -15.02 -2.53 0.22
C GLU A 36 -16.34 -1.89 -0.26
N LYS A 37 -16.24 -0.78 -0.96
CA LYS A 37 -17.39 -0.07 -1.49
C LYS A 37 -18.10 -0.87 -2.59
N VAL A 38 -17.34 -1.41 -3.53
CA VAL A 38 -17.86 -2.18 -4.66
C VAL A 38 -18.42 -3.52 -4.19
N SER A 39 -17.81 -4.15 -3.18
CA SER A 39 -18.29 -5.44 -2.66
C SER A 39 -19.71 -5.36 -2.09
N LYS A 40 -20.12 -4.19 -1.63
CA LYS A 40 -21.48 -3.97 -1.13
C LYS A 40 -22.51 -3.90 -2.26
N THR A 41 -22.10 -3.48 -3.46
CA THR A 41 -22.98 -3.31 -4.61
C THR A 41 -22.81 -4.43 -5.63
N ASP A 42 -21.58 -4.83 -5.95
CA ASP A 42 -21.28 -5.86 -6.94
C ASP A 42 -20.05 -6.68 -6.53
N LYS A 43 -20.29 -7.89 -6.08
CA LYS A 43 -19.24 -8.82 -5.64
C LYS A 43 -18.35 -9.29 -6.80
N LYS A 44 -18.90 -9.45 -8.00
CA LYS A 44 -18.14 -9.88 -9.17
C LYS A 44 -17.09 -8.85 -9.55
N GLU A 45 -17.46 -7.58 -9.55
CA GLU A 45 -16.54 -6.50 -9.84
C GLU A 45 -15.46 -6.36 -8.75
N ALA A 46 -15.85 -6.53 -7.49
CA ALA A 46 -14.92 -6.55 -6.37
C ALA A 46 -13.90 -7.67 -6.54
N GLU A 47 -14.32 -8.85 -6.98
CA GLU A 47 -13.44 -9.99 -7.25
C GLU A 47 -12.43 -9.67 -8.34
N LYS A 48 -12.83 -8.99 -9.41
CA LYS A 48 -11.93 -8.54 -10.48
C LYS A 48 -10.88 -7.54 -9.96
N MET A 49 -11.25 -6.72 -9.00
CA MET A 49 -10.34 -5.74 -8.40
C MET A 49 -9.36 -6.34 -7.40
N LEU A 50 -9.61 -7.57 -6.93
CA LEU A 50 -8.74 -8.24 -5.95
C LEU A 50 -7.30 -8.40 -6.44
N SER A 51 -7.10 -8.73 -7.72
CA SER A 51 -5.76 -8.88 -8.31
C SER A 51 -4.96 -7.59 -8.16
N SER A 52 -5.55 -6.45 -8.49
CA SER A 52 -4.91 -5.14 -8.35
C SER A 52 -4.61 -4.80 -6.90
N ALA A 53 -5.54 -5.13 -6.01
CA ALA A 53 -5.37 -4.91 -4.57
C ALA A 53 -4.22 -5.75 -4.02
N TYR A 54 -4.17 -7.03 -4.37
CA TYR A 54 -3.09 -7.92 -3.95
C TYR A 54 -1.74 -7.42 -4.45
N GLN A 55 -1.67 -6.97 -5.69
CA GLN A 55 -0.46 -6.41 -6.28
C GLN A 55 0.01 -5.17 -5.51
N ALA A 56 -0.89 -4.27 -5.18
CA ALA A 56 -0.57 -3.06 -4.39
C ALA A 56 -0.07 -3.41 -2.99
N ILE A 57 -0.72 -4.37 -2.33
CA ILE A 57 -0.33 -4.83 -0.99
C ILE A 57 1.04 -5.51 -1.03
N ASP A 58 1.28 -6.37 -2.01
CA ASP A 58 2.55 -7.07 -2.18
C ASP A 58 3.69 -6.10 -2.47
N LYS A 59 3.47 -5.11 -3.31
CA LYS A 59 4.47 -4.06 -3.58
C LYS A 59 4.80 -3.27 -2.32
N ALA A 60 3.79 -2.92 -1.53
CA ALA A 60 3.99 -2.22 -0.27
C ALA A 60 4.78 -3.06 0.72
N ALA A 61 4.50 -4.35 0.82
CA ALA A 61 5.24 -5.28 1.68
C ALA A 61 6.67 -5.47 1.20
N LYS A 62 6.88 -5.61 -0.10
CA LYS A 62 8.21 -5.79 -0.71
C LYS A 62 9.11 -4.59 -0.44
N LYS A 63 8.57 -3.39 -0.46
CA LYS A 63 9.32 -2.16 -0.22
C LYS A 63 9.44 -1.79 1.27
N GLY A 64 8.90 -2.63 2.15
CA GLY A 64 8.97 -2.40 3.59
C GLY A 64 8.04 -1.32 4.12
N VAL A 65 7.07 -0.88 3.32
CA VAL A 65 6.07 0.10 3.73
C VAL A 65 5.14 -0.48 4.80
N ILE A 66 4.80 -1.75 4.64
CA ILE A 66 4.02 -2.50 5.63
C ILE A 66 4.73 -3.81 5.95
N LYS A 67 4.46 -4.36 7.11
CA LYS A 67 5.01 -5.64 7.51
C LYS A 67 4.32 -6.78 6.76
N LYS A 68 5.05 -7.85 6.50
CA LYS A 68 4.56 -9.04 5.81
C LYS A 68 3.28 -9.60 6.45
N ASN A 69 3.22 -9.59 7.77
CA ASN A 69 2.05 -10.06 8.52
C ASN A 69 0.81 -9.17 8.27
N ASN A 70 1.01 -7.86 8.20
CA ASN A 70 -0.07 -6.92 7.88
C ASN A 70 -0.58 -7.13 6.45
N ALA A 71 0.34 -7.39 5.51
CA ALA A 71 -0.02 -7.69 4.13
C ALA A 71 -0.90 -8.94 4.05
N ALA A 72 -0.53 -10.00 4.75
CA ALA A 72 -1.30 -11.23 4.80
C ALA A 72 -2.71 -11.02 5.38
N ARG A 73 -2.82 -10.25 6.45
CA ARG A 73 -4.11 -9.90 7.07
C ARG A 73 -5.01 -9.11 6.13
N LYS A 74 -4.44 -8.13 5.44
CA LYS A 74 -5.18 -7.30 4.47
C LYS A 74 -5.68 -8.14 3.30
N LYS A 75 -4.85 -9.02 2.78
CA LYS A 75 -5.23 -9.95 1.71
C LYS A 75 -6.36 -10.89 2.14
N SER A 76 -6.27 -11.46 3.33
CA SER A 76 -7.31 -12.33 3.90
C SER A 76 -8.64 -11.61 4.03
N ARG A 77 -8.62 -10.38 4.54
CA ARG A 77 -9.81 -9.56 4.69
C ARG A 77 -10.47 -9.27 3.34
N LEU A 78 -9.67 -8.91 2.34
CA LEU A 78 -10.17 -8.64 0.99
C LEU A 78 -10.74 -9.89 0.33
N ALA A 79 -10.11 -11.03 0.52
CA ALA A 79 -10.62 -12.31 0.00
C ALA A 79 -12.00 -12.63 0.56
N LYS A 80 -12.24 -12.35 1.83
CA LYS A 80 -13.55 -12.52 2.46
C LYS A 80 -14.60 -11.58 1.87
N LEU A 81 -14.24 -10.35 1.57
CA LEU A 81 -15.13 -9.36 0.96
C LEU A 81 -15.50 -9.74 -0.48
N GLY A 82 -14.60 -10.38 -1.21
CA GLY A 82 -14.82 -10.80 -2.59
C GLY A 82 -15.65 -12.10 -2.73
N LYS A 83 -15.90 -12.76 -1.64
CA LYS A 83 -16.78 -13.94 -1.62
C LYS A 83 -18.21 -13.49 -1.31
#